data_76a83c2c59eaf459d55f357f9408003e
#
_entry.id   76a83c2c59eaf459d55f357f9408003e
#
_cell.length_a   1.000
_cell.length_b   1.000
_cell.length_c   1.000
_cell.angle_alpha   90.00
_cell.angle_beta   90.00
_cell.angle_gamma   90.00
#
_symmetry.space_group_name_H-M   'P 1'
#
loop_
_entity.id
_entity.type
_entity.pdbx_description
1 polymer ?
#
loop_
_entity_poly.entity_id
_entity_poly.type
_entity_poly.pdbx_seq_one_letter_code
_entity_poly.pdbx_strand_id
1 'polypeptide(L)'
;MTEQDLSRFLHKVDQLQQLVQSLKDDEQRRHSLAACTNHNQVVALARRWGFEIARRWGEPDSCLRDDNLLQEALPSKGYETERILLEGDHWWLSLINSNDASTPSGEWMSQETFEWVVLLRGSARISCENPSEEIDLSVGDHWFIAPHRRHRLERTDPEPGTLWLALHWRA
;
A
#
# COMPACT_ATOMS: atom_id res chain seq x y z
N MET A 1 1.35 30.94 -2.83
CA MET A 1 0.06 30.36 -3.23
C MET A 1 -0.22 30.86 -4.62
N THR A 2 -0.34 29.98 -5.58
CA THR A 2 -0.64 30.34 -6.98
C THR A 2 -2.15 30.61 -7.14
N GLU A 3 -2.56 31.27 -8.22
CA GLU A 3 -3.98 31.51 -8.53
C GLU A 3 -4.74 30.17 -8.70
N GLN A 4 -4.07 29.17 -9.24
CA GLN A 4 -4.57 27.80 -9.34
C GLN A 4 -4.83 27.15 -7.96
N ASP A 5 -3.92 27.39 -7.01
CA ASP A 5 -4.09 26.86 -5.64
C ASP A 5 -5.25 27.51 -4.93
N LEU A 6 -5.43 28.82 -5.13
CA LEU A 6 -6.57 29.57 -4.58
C LEU A 6 -7.90 29.07 -5.17
N SER A 7 -7.94 28.88 -6.49
CA SER A 7 -9.14 28.36 -7.17
C SER A 7 -9.53 26.97 -6.66
N ARG A 8 -8.55 26.06 -6.50
CA ARG A 8 -8.78 24.72 -5.92
C ARG A 8 -9.28 24.80 -4.48
N PHE A 9 -8.73 25.70 -3.68
CA PHE A 9 -9.19 25.91 -2.31
C PHE A 9 -10.64 26.36 -2.25
N LEU A 10 -11.00 27.38 -3.05
CA LEU A 10 -12.36 27.89 -3.08
C LEU A 10 -13.35 26.82 -3.56
N HIS A 11 -12.96 26.01 -4.54
CA HIS A 11 -13.77 24.88 -4.98
C HIS A 11 -14.03 23.86 -3.86
N LYS A 12 -13.01 23.51 -3.07
CA LYS A 12 -13.18 22.61 -1.92
C LYS A 12 -14.09 23.18 -0.84
N VAL A 13 -13.96 24.48 -0.57
CA VAL A 13 -14.83 25.15 0.39
C VAL A 13 -16.29 25.10 -0.08
N ASP A 14 -16.52 25.33 -1.36
CA ASP A 14 -17.85 25.24 -1.97
C ASP A 14 -18.43 23.82 -1.87
N GLN A 15 -17.65 22.78 -2.21
CA GLN A 15 -18.05 21.39 -2.07
C GLN A 15 -18.39 21.00 -0.63
N LEU A 16 -17.62 21.50 0.34
CA LEU A 16 -17.88 21.27 1.76
C LEU A 16 -19.18 21.97 2.19
N GLN A 17 -19.42 23.19 1.73
CA GLN A 17 -20.66 23.91 2.02
C GLN A 17 -21.89 23.20 1.43
N GLN A 18 -21.79 22.71 0.20
CA GLN A 18 -22.85 21.93 -0.45
C GLN A 18 -23.12 20.62 0.30
N LEU A 19 -22.07 19.89 0.75
CA LEU A 19 -22.22 18.73 1.59
C LEU A 19 -22.99 19.06 2.87
N VAL A 20 -22.56 20.10 3.62
CA VAL A 20 -23.23 20.55 4.84
C VAL A 20 -24.68 20.91 4.59
N GLN A 21 -24.97 21.62 3.49
CA GLN A 21 -26.34 21.95 3.12
C GLN A 21 -27.19 20.69 2.85
N SER A 22 -26.63 19.71 2.14
CA SER A 22 -27.32 18.44 1.84
C SER A 22 -27.68 17.62 3.09
N LEU A 23 -27.02 17.86 4.21
CA LEU A 23 -27.30 17.18 5.48
C LEU A 23 -28.46 17.82 6.25
N LYS A 24 -28.88 19.04 5.93
CA LYS A 24 -29.94 19.74 6.68
C LYS A 24 -31.30 19.10 6.47
N ASP A 25 -31.55 18.65 5.25
CA ASP A 25 -32.84 18.14 4.83
C ASP A 25 -32.87 16.61 4.66
N ASP A 26 -31.75 15.93 4.94
CA ASP A 26 -31.60 14.47 4.78
C ASP A 26 -31.06 13.83 6.08
N GLU A 27 -31.97 13.30 6.86
CA GLU A 27 -31.67 12.65 8.14
C GLU A 27 -30.88 11.35 7.95
N GLN A 28 -31.10 10.63 6.84
CA GLN A 28 -30.38 9.40 6.53
C GLN A 28 -28.91 9.68 6.20
N ARG A 29 -28.63 10.76 5.47
CA ARG A 29 -27.25 11.24 5.23
C ARG A 29 -26.57 11.64 6.54
N ARG A 30 -27.26 12.35 7.44
CA ARG A 30 -26.71 12.69 8.76
C ARG A 30 -26.31 11.44 9.56
N HIS A 31 -27.19 10.46 9.63
CA HIS A 31 -26.90 9.20 10.33
C HIS A 31 -25.71 8.46 9.70
N SER A 32 -25.66 8.37 8.37
CA SER A 32 -24.55 7.72 7.66
C SER A 32 -23.22 8.43 7.91
N LEU A 33 -23.21 9.77 7.94
CA LEU A 33 -21.99 10.53 8.21
C LEU A 33 -21.54 10.39 9.68
N ALA A 34 -22.50 10.40 10.62
CA ALA A 34 -22.23 10.23 12.03
C ALA A 34 -21.71 8.83 12.39
N ALA A 35 -22.02 7.82 11.58
CA ALA A 35 -21.52 6.45 11.71
C ALA A 35 -20.05 6.29 11.24
N CYS A 36 -19.48 7.28 10.55
CA CYS A 36 -18.08 7.25 10.12
C CYS A 36 -17.16 7.35 11.33
N THR A 37 -16.20 6.43 11.44
CA THR A 37 -15.25 6.35 12.56
C THR A 37 -13.93 7.04 12.29
N ASN A 38 -13.67 7.43 11.03
CA ASN A 38 -12.44 8.13 10.63
C ASN A 38 -12.69 9.04 9.42
N HIS A 39 -11.74 9.95 9.19
CA HIS A 39 -11.83 10.93 8.10
C HIS A 39 -11.93 10.29 6.70
N ASN A 40 -11.31 9.15 6.49
CA ASN A 40 -11.33 8.45 5.20
C ASN A 40 -12.73 7.98 4.83
N GLN A 41 -13.47 7.46 5.80
CA GLN A 41 -14.87 7.06 5.62
C GLN A 41 -15.76 8.27 5.30
N VAL A 42 -15.51 9.42 5.95
CA VAL A 42 -16.22 10.68 5.65
C VAL A 42 -15.99 11.10 4.21
N VAL A 43 -14.72 11.10 3.75
CA VAL A 43 -14.38 11.48 2.36
C VAL A 43 -14.98 10.51 1.35
N ALA A 44 -14.89 9.20 1.58
CA ALA A 44 -15.46 8.18 0.69
C ALA A 44 -16.99 8.29 0.60
N LEU A 45 -17.65 8.59 1.73
CA LEU A 45 -19.10 8.78 1.78
C LEU A 45 -19.53 10.05 1.06
N ALA A 46 -18.82 11.17 1.28
CA ALA A 46 -19.06 12.42 0.57
C ALA A 46 -18.93 12.26 -0.96
N ARG A 47 -17.90 11.56 -1.42
CA ARG A 47 -17.73 11.23 -2.86
C ARG A 47 -18.90 10.46 -3.45
N ARG A 48 -19.40 9.44 -2.75
CA ARG A 48 -20.57 8.69 -3.19
C ARG A 48 -21.81 9.58 -3.36
N TRP A 49 -21.87 10.67 -2.61
CA TRP A 49 -22.94 11.68 -2.72
C TRP A 49 -22.63 12.79 -3.73
N GLY A 50 -21.49 12.73 -4.42
CA GLY A 50 -21.08 13.68 -5.44
C GLY A 50 -20.31 14.89 -4.92
N PHE A 51 -19.82 14.88 -3.68
CA PHE A 51 -19.06 15.98 -3.08
C PHE A 51 -17.57 15.64 -2.99
N GLU A 52 -16.72 16.46 -3.63
CA GLU A 52 -15.27 16.28 -3.61
C GLU A 52 -14.63 17.15 -2.51
N ILE A 53 -14.54 16.64 -1.30
CA ILE A 53 -14.02 17.36 -0.13
C ILE A 53 -12.55 17.07 0.18
N ALA A 54 -11.82 16.26 -0.63
CA ALA A 54 -10.43 15.82 -0.52
C ALA A 54 -9.80 15.83 0.89
N ARG A 55 -8.91 14.88 1.16
CA ARG A 55 -8.32 14.67 2.51
C ARG A 55 -7.37 15.74 2.97
N ARG A 56 -6.53 16.27 2.08
CA ARG A 56 -5.42 17.17 2.42
C ARG A 56 -5.29 18.28 1.38
N TRP A 57 -4.76 19.41 1.83
CA TRP A 57 -4.31 20.48 0.96
C TRP A 57 -3.15 19.99 0.07
N GLY A 58 -3.26 20.18 -1.24
CA GLY A 58 -2.20 19.85 -2.19
C GLY A 58 -2.16 18.40 -2.68
N GLU A 59 -3.08 17.53 -2.24
CA GLU A 59 -3.24 16.24 -2.93
C GLU A 59 -3.67 16.52 -4.38
N PRO A 60 -2.95 15.97 -5.39
CA PRO A 60 -3.41 16.06 -6.77
C PRO A 60 -4.80 15.43 -6.85
N ASP A 61 -5.62 15.86 -7.82
CA ASP A 61 -6.82 15.14 -8.25
C ASP A 61 -6.39 13.78 -8.85
N SER A 62 -5.72 12.98 -8.04
CA SER A 62 -5.50 11.62 -8.40
C SER A 62 -6.89 11.03 -8.47
N CYS A 63 -7.21 10.45 -9.59
CA CYS A 63 -7.98 9.24 -9.65
C CYS A 63 -7.39 8.33 -8.57
N LEU A 64 -7.73 8.62 -7.31
CA LEU A 64 -7.43 7.77 -6.19
C LEU A 64 -8.17 6.49 -6.49
N ARG A 65 -7.41 5.57 -7.04
CA ARG A 65 -7.79 4.18 -7.02
C ARG A 65 -8.18 3.88 -5.58
N ASP A 66 -9.26 3.17 -5.39
CA ASP A 66 -9.64 2.62 -4.08
C ASP A 66 -8.60 1.60 -3.55
N ASP A 67 -7.43 1.56 -4.16
CA ASP A 67 -6.34 0.63 -3.89
C ASP A 67 -5.53 1.09 -2.68
N ASN A 68 -6.04 0.80 -1.51
CA ASN A 68 -5.20 0.83 -0.32
C ASN A 68 -4.28 -0.41 -0.36
N LEU A 69 -2.97 -0.19 -0.45
CA LEU A 69 -1.96 -1.27 -0.50
C LEU A 69 -2.12 -2.28 0.65
N LEU A 70 -2.59 -1.82 1.82
CA LEU A 70 -2.79 -2.67 2.99
C LEU A 70 -4.06 -3.55 2.92
N GLN A 71 -4.90 -3.36 1.92
CA GLN A 71 -6.16 -4.12 1.70
C GLN A 71 -6.04 -5.16 0.58
N GLU A 72 -4.83 -5.51 0.20
CA GLU A 72 -4.57 -6.55 -0.80
C GLU A 72 -5.16 -7.89 -0.39
N ALA A 73 -5.69 -8.63 -1.37
CA ALA A 73 -6.25 -9.96 -1.13
C ALA A 73 -5.14 -10.95 -0.69
N LEU A 74 -5.42 -11.70 0.37
CA LEU A 74 -4.47 -12.70 0.86
C LEU A 74 -4.42 -13.91 -0.07
N PRO A 75 -3.24 -14.39 -0.49
CA PRO A 75 -3.13 -15.63 -1.25
C PRO A 75 -3.48 -16.86 -0.40
N SER A 76 -3.59 -18.02 -1.03
CA SER A 76 -3.75 -19.29 -0.32
C SER A 76 -2.56 -19.54 0.61
N LYS A 77 -2.80 -20.24 1.71
CA LYS A 77 -1.74 -20.61 2.67
C LYS A 77 -0.58 -21.32 1.97
N GLY A 78 0.65 -20.91 2.28
CA GLY A 78 1.88 -21.44 1.70
C GLY A 78 2.30 -20.74 0.39
N TYR A 79 1.56 -19.72 -0.06
CA TYR A 79 1.81 -19.03 -1.33
C TYR A 79 2.08 -17.54 -1.16
N GLU A 80 2.69 -16.99 -2.20
CA GLU A 80 2.87 -15.55 -2.40
C GLU A 80 2.18 -15.11 -3.68
N THR A 81 1.74 -13.85 -3.69
CA THR A 81 1.30 -13.16 -4.90
C THR A 81 2.08 -11.87 -5.04
N GLU A 82 2.47 -11.55 -6.27
CA GLU A 82 3.12 -10.29 -6.62
C GLU A 82 2.23 -9.50 -7.58
N ARG A 83 2.11 -8.20 -7.32
CA ARG A 83 1.42 -7.25 -8.20
C ARG A 83 2.33 -6.06 -8.48
N ILE A 84 2.64 -5.84 -9.76
CA ILE A 84 3.39 -4.65 -10.18
C ILE A 84 2.51 -3.42 -10.00
N LEU A 85 3.01 -2.43 -9.25
CA LEU A 85 2.36 -1.15 -9.01
C LEU A 85 2.78 -0.10 -10.03
N LEU A 86 4.07 -0.05 -10.32
CA LEU A 86 4.71 0.88 -11.25
C LEU A 86 5.87 0.18 -11.93
N GLU A 87 6.17 0.54 -13.16
CA GLU A 87 7.32 0.03 -13.90
C GLU A 87 7.93 1.07 -14.84
N GLY A 88 9.20 0.93 -15.13
CA GLY A 88 9.94 1.70 -16.11
C GLY A 88 10.92 0.80 -16.88
N ASP A 89 11.75 1.36 -17.76
CA ASP A 89 12.62 0.57 -18.66
C ASP A 89 13.56 -0.39 -17.94
N HIS A 90 14.02 -0.02 -16.73
CA HIS A 90 15.03 -0.79 -15.99
C HIS A 90 14.65 -1.02 -14.52
N TRP A 91 13.41 -0.73 -14.12
CA TRP A 91 12.96 -0.91 -12.75
C TRP A 91 11.46 -1.20 -12.67
N TRP A 92 11.04 -1.85 -11.60
CA TRP A 92 9.63 -1.97 -11.22
C TRP A 92 9.47 -1.94 -9.71
N LEU A 93 8.32 -1.45 -9.29
CA LEU A 93 7.87 -1.45 -7.92
C LEU A 93 6.69 -2.41 -7.81
N SER A 94 6.78 -3.36 -6.92
CA SER A 94 5.73 -4.36 -6.70
C SER A 94 5.28 -4.44 -5.25
N LEU A 95 4.07 -4.93 -5.09
CA LEU A 95 3.51 -5.33 -3.81
C LEU A 95 3.50 -6.86 -3.76
N ILE A 96 4.13 -7.44 -2.75
CA ILE A 96 4.17 -8.89 -2.52
C ILE A 96 3.34 -9.18 -1.27
N ASN A 97 2.42 -10.15 -1.37
CA ASN A 97 1.60 -10.58 -0.25
C ASN A 97 1.82 -12.07 -0.02
N SER A 98 2.30 -12.43 1.17
CA SER A 98 2.68 -13.78 1.56
C SER A 98 1.76 -14.29 2.66
N ASN A 99 1.33 -15.55 2.59
CA ASN A 99 0.50 -16.22 3.59
C ASN A 99 1.16 -17.50 4.07
N ASP A 100 1.85 -17.46 5.21
CA ASP A 100 2.58 -18.60 5.76
C ASP A 100 3.50 -19.25 4.71
N ALA A 101 4.08 -18.40 3.84
CA ALA A 101 4.94 -18.81 2.75
C ALA A 101 6.38 -18.96 3.20
N SER A 102 7.09 -19.92 2.61
CA SER A 102 8.53 -20.14 2.78
C SER A 102 9.11 -20.77 1.53
N THR A 103 10.40 -20.55 1.28
CA THR A 103 11.13 -21.24 0.21
C THR A 103 11.25 -22.72 0.56
N PRO A 104 10.98 -23.65 -0.35
CA PRO A 104 11.11 -25.08 -0.09
C PRO A 104 12.49 -25.48 0.45
N SER A 105 12.52 -26.50 1.30
CA SER A 105 13.77 -26.94 1.91
C SER A 105 14.83 -27.33 0.87
N GLY A 106 16.03 -26.79 1.03
CA GLY A 106 17.17 -27.03 0.11
C GLY A 106 17.18 -26.11 -1.13
N GLU A 107 16.13 -25.33 -1.36
CA GLU A 107 16.08 -24.36 -2.45
C GLU A 107 16.59 -22.99 -2.02
N TRP A 108 17.15 -22.25 -2.98
CA TRP A 108 17.64 -20.89 -2.82
C TRP A 108 17.21 -20.05 -4.00
N MET A 109 16.77 -18.84 -3.72
CA MET A 109 16.48 -17.84 -4.73
C MET A 109 17.75 -17.08 -5.11
N SER A 110 17.83 -16.64 -6.37
CA SER A 110 18.87 -15.77 -6.88
C SER A 110 18.33 -15.03 -8.10
N GLN A 111 18.68 -13.78 -8.25
CA GLN A 111 18.17 -12.90 -9.32
C GLN A 111 19.28 -12.04 -9.92
N GLU A 112 19.07 -11.55 -11.13
CA GLU A 112 20.01 -10.64 -11.83
C GLU A 112 19.81 -9.16 -11.48
N THR A 113 18.73 -8.84 -10.80
CA THR A 113 18.35 -7.47 -10.43
C THR A 113 18.77 -7.15 -9.02
N PHE A 114 18.99 -5.87 -8.76
CA PHE A 114 18.94 -5.34 -7.41
C PHE A 114 17.50 -5.38 -6.91
N GLU A 115 17.35 -5.61 -5.61
CA GLU A 115 16.04 -5.56 -4.96
C GLU A 115 16.18 -4.84 -3.61
N TRP A 116 15.24 -3.97 -3.33
CA TRP A 116 15.07 -3.37 -2.01
C TRP A 116 13.64 -3.64 -1.54
N VAL A 117 13.51 -4.25 -0.38
CA VAL A 117 12.21 -4.59 0.20
C VAL A 117 12.00 -3.84 1.50
N VAL A 118 10.73 -3.49 1.78
CA VAL A 118 10.29 -2.98 3.08
C VAL A 118 9.01 -3.70 3.50
N LEU A 119 8.94 -4.08 4.78
CA LEU A 119 7.75 -4.70 5.35
C LEU A 119 6.70 -3.65 5.68
N LEU A 120 5.51 -3.82 5.13
CA LEU A 120 4.34 -2.98 5.42
C LEU A 120 3.39 -3.61 6.44
N ARG A 121 3.40 -4.95 6.57
CA ARG A 121 2.57 -5.71 7.51
C ARG A 121 3.23 -7.05 7.84
N GLY A 122 3.03 -7.53 9.07
CA GLY A 122 3.50 -8.84 9.51
C GLY A 122 4.98 -8.88 9.85
N SER A 123 5.56 -10.06 9.80
CA SER A 123 6.97 -10.34 10.03
C SER A 123 7.49 -11.40 9.07
N ALA A 124 8.81 -11.45 8.91
CA ALA A 124 9.46 -12.45 8.08
C ALA A 124 10.85 -12.79 8.60
N ARG A 125 11.36 -13.96 8.20
CA ARG A 125 12.77 -14.31 8.34
C ARG A 125 13.35 -14.72 6.98
N ILE A 126 14.51 -14.15 6.67
CA ILE A 126 15.26 -14.43 5.44
C ILE A 126 16.63 -14.93 5.84
N SER A 127 17.09 -16.01 5.17
CA SER A 127 18.47 -16.49 5.24
C SER A 127 19.20 -16.16 3.96
N CYS A 128 20.50 -15.84 4.09
CA CYS A 128 21.38 -15.52 2.98
C CYS A 128 22.65 -16.35 3.03
N GLU A 129 23.23 -16.58 1.86
CA GLU A 129 24.59 -17.09 1.71
C GLU A 129 25.54 -15.94 1.33
N ASN A 130 26.81 -16.06 1.75
CA ASN A 130 27.92 -15.21 1.34
C ASN A 130 27.72 -13.69 1.54
N PRO A 131 27.79 -13.19 2.77
CA PRO A 131 28.01 -13.92 4.03
C PRO A 131 26.75 -14.67 4.48
N SER A 132 26.94 -15.73 5.25
CA SER A 132 25.81 -16.44 5.86
C SER A 132 25.24 -15.59 6.99
N GLU A 133 23.97 -15.23 6.88
CA GLU A 133 23.25 -14.45 7.88
C GLU A 133 21.76 -14.81 7.89
N GLU A 134 21.14 -14.67 9.04
CA GLU A 134 19.68 -14.71 9.20
C GLU A 134 19.19 -13.33 9.60
N ILE A 135 18.12 -12.88 8.96
CA ILE A 135 17.56 -11.54 9.14
C ILE A 135 16.08 -11.68 9.51
N ASP A 136 15.74 -11.23 10.70
CA ASP A 136 14.34 -11.06 11.10
C ASP A 136 13.89 -9.65 10.74
N LEU A 137 12.76 -9.55 10.06
CA LEU A 137 12.15 -8.30 9.63
C LEU A 137 10.76 -8.13 10.27
N SER A 138 10.50 -6.92 10.72
CA SER A 138 9.24 -6.44 11.26
C SER A 138 8.75 -5.24 10.47
N VAL A 139 7.53 -4.78 10.72
CA VAL A 139 6.93 -3.61 10.02
C VAL A 139 7.84 -2.39 10.10
N GLY A 140 8.19 -1.83 8.93
CA GLY A 140 9.10 -0.69 8.76
C GLY A 140 10.56 -1.08 8.55
N ASP A 141 10.94 -2.33 8.84
CA ASP A 141 12.27 -2.82 8.49
C ASP A 141 12.38 -3.00 6.97
N HIS A 142 13.58 -2.78 6.47
CA HIS A 142 13.89 -2.93 5.06
C HIS A 142 15.17 -3.72 4.86
N TRP A 143 15.31 -4.32 3.70
CA TRP A 143 16.50 -5.06 3.36
C TRP A 143 16.87 -4.88 1.88
N PHE A 144 18.17 -4.97 1.59
CA PHE A 144 18.72 -4.82 0.25
C PHE A 144 19.35 -6.14 -0.21
N ILE A 145 18.95 -6.60 -1.39
CA ILE A 145 19.43 -7.82 -2.05
C ILE A 145 20.21 -7.42 -3.30
N ALA A 146 21.50 -7.69 -3.30
CA ALA A 146 22.33 -7.48 -4.48
C ALA A 146 22.06 -8.57 -5.53
N PRO A 147 22.34 -8.30 -6.83
CA PRO A 147 22.28 -9.33 -7.87
C PRO A 147 23.11 -10.56 -7.49
N HIS A 148 22.57 -11.74 -7.83
CA HIS A 148 23.19 -13.04 -7.60
C HIS A 148 23.40 -13.41 -6.13
N ARG A 149 22.92 -12.62 -5.18
CA ARG A 149 22.96 -12.98 -3.78
C ARG A 149 21.94 -14.08 -3.51
N ARG A 150 22.45 -15.28 -3.15
CA ARG A 150 21.57 -16.40 -2.79
C ARG A 150 20.91 -16.13 -1.45
N HIS A 151 19.60 -16.17 -1.44
CA HIS A 151 18.77 -15.96 -0.26
C HIS A 151 17.56 -16.87 -0.30
N ARG A 152 16.89 -17.01 0.82
CA ARG A 152 15.66 -17.78 0.93
C ARG A 152 14.75 -17.23 2.01
N LEU A 153 13.47 -17.36 1.80
CA LEU A 153 12.44 -17.01 2.77
C LEU A 153 12.25 -18.18 3.72
N GLU A 154 12.60 -18.02 4.99
CA GLU A 154 12.44 -19.06 6.02
C GLU A 154 11.02 -19.11 6.55
N ARG A 155 10.40 -17.95 6.73
CA ARG A 155 9.01 -17.82 7.17
C ARG A 155 8.41 -16.48 6.83
N THR A 156 7.10 -16.47 6.68
CA THR A 156 6.23 -15.30 6.75
C THR A 156 5.07 -15.58 7.71
N ASP A 157 4.31 -14.55 8.06
CA ASP A 157 3.16 -14.73 8.94
C ASP A 157 1.98 -15.38 8.19
N PRO A 158 1.17 -16.20 8.92
CA PRO A 158 -0.16 -16.59 8.46
C PRO A 158 -1.10 -15.40 8.43
N GLU A 159 -2.37 -15.60 8.10
CA GLU A 159 -3.40 -14.54 8.12
C GLU A 159 -3.26 -13.61 9.34
N PRO A 160 -3.19 -12.28 9.15
CA PRO A 160 -3.45 -11.48 7.94
C PRO A 160 -2.29 -11.43 6.93
N GLY A 161 -1.25 -12.22 7.07
CA GLY A 161 -0.14 -12.37 6.16
C GLY A 161 0.94 -11.30 6.29
N THR A 162 2.03 -11.52 5.56
CA THR A 162 3.15 -10.58 5.44
C THR A 162 3.02 -9.82 4.13
N LEU A 163 3.13 -8.49 4.20
CA LEU A 163 3.00 -7.61 3.04
C LEU A 163 4.29 -6.82 2.86
N TRP A 164 4.80 -6.85 1.63
CA TRP A 164 6.04 -6.21 1.23
C TRP A 164 5.82 -5.20 0.13
N LEU A 165 6.60 -4.12 0.16
CA LEU A 165 6.82 -3.28 -1.00
C LEU A 165 8.23 -3.56 -1.49
N ALA A 166 8.38 -3.99 -2.74
CA ALA A 166 9.63 -4.37 -3.36
C ALA A 166 9.96 -3.47 -4.56
N LEU A 167 11.13 -2.87 -4.56
CA LEU A 167 11.68 -2.13 -5.69
C LEU A 167 12.79 -2.95 -6.32
N HIS A 168 12.63 -3.28 -7.59
CA HIS A 168 13.63 -3.98 -8.39
C HIS A 168 14.20 -3.06 -9.45
N TRP A 169 15.51 -3.18 -9.73
CA TRP A 169 16.13 -2.44 -10.82
C TRP A 169 17.34 -3.17 -11.40
N ARG A 170 17.71 -2.80 -12.62
CA ARG A 170 18.92 -3.25 -13.31
C ARG A 170 19.93 -2.11 -13.37
N ALA A 171 21.23 -2.45 -13.32
CA ALA A 171 22.33 -1.49 -13.53
C ALA A 171 22.36 -0.99 -14.96
#